data_1750bfb6cedb1aadb8bd4dc0e279d81e
#
_entry.id   1750bfb6cedb1aadb8bd4dc0e279d81e
#
_cell.length_a   1.000
_cell.length_b   1.000
_cell.length_c   1.000
_cell.angle_alpha   90.00
_cell.angle_beta   90.00
_cell.angle_gamma   90.00
#
_symmetry.space_group_name_H-M   'P 1'
#
loop_
_entity.id
_entity.type
_entity.pdbx_description
1 polymer ?
#
loop_
_entity_poly.entity_id
_entity_poly.type
_entity_poly.pdbx_seq_one_letter_code
_entity_poly.pdbx_strand_id
1 'polypeptide(L)'
;MGGDTNRSIVERYMDAWPGDFDTLGTLRHPDFMEEWPQSGERILGHEAYRKIHENYPGGIPAVEPKRIIGSEDRLVLGPGSIPIRVEGRGDLYTIEAVNKYPSGETYYVVVILELRDGKVWRQKTYYAPPFDPPEWRAEWVTRPP
;
A
#
# COMPACT_ATOMS: atom_id res chain seq x y z
N MET A 1 -9.46 -19.92 -17.65
CA MET A 1 -9.28 -19.79 -17.19
C MET A 1 -8.37 -19.65 -16.33
N GLY A 2 -7.95 -19.82 -15.89
CA GLY A 2 -6.89 -19.95 -14.95
C GLY A 2 -6.00 -18.74 -14.66
N GLY A 3 -6.30 -17.60 -15.15
CA GLY A 3 -5.53 -16.41 -14.81
C GLY A 3 -5.77 -15.97 -13.40
N ASP A 4 -4.75 -15.41 -12.76
CA ASP A 4 -4.92 -14.80 -11.44
C ASP A 4 -5.82 -13.59 -11.53
N THR A 5 -6.70 -13.42 -10.54
CA THR A 5 -7.45 -12.17 -10.42
C THR A 5 -6.52 -11.07 -9.93
N ASN A 6 -6.88 -9.84 -10.20
CA ASN A 6 -6.10 -8.70 -9.68
C ASN A 6 -6.03 -8.75 -8.16
N ARG A 7 -7.12 -9.12 -7.48
CA ARG A 7 -7.10 -9.26 -6.02
C ARG A 7 -6.08 -10.29 -5.56
N SER A 8 -6.01 -11.45 -6.19
CA SER A 8 -5.04 -12.47 -5.79
C SER A 8 -3.60 -12.01 -6.06
N ILE A 9 -3.39 -11.22 -7.11
CA ILE A 9 -2.09 -10.61 -7.37
C ILE A 9 -1.71 -9.65 -6.26
N VAL A 10 -2.65 -8.81 -5.83
CA VAL A 10 -2.43 -7.86 -4.73
C VAL A 10 -2.12 -8.59 -3.43
N GLU A 11 -2.85 -9.67 -3.13
CA GLU A 11 -2.59 -10.46 -1.93
C GLU A 11 -1.17 -11.05 -1.94
N ARG A 12 -0.76 -11.65 -3.06
CA ARG A 12 0.61 -12.16 -3.20
C ARG A 12 1.66 -11.05 -3.13
N TYR A 13 1.33 -9.90 -3.71
CA TYR A 13 2.22 -8.73 -3.67
C TYR A 13 2.46 -8.29 -2.22
N MET A 14 1.40 -8.18 -1.43
CA MET A 14 1.54 -7.74 -0.04
C MET A 14 2.24 -8.78 0.83
N ASP A 15 2.11 -10.07 0.51
CA ASP A 15 2.87 -11.11 1.19
C ASP A 15 4.36 -11.01 0.91
N ALA A 16 4.73 -10.55 -0.28
CA ALA A 16 6.13 -10.38 -0.69
C ALA A 16 6.73 -9.05 -0.25
N TRP A 17 5.90 -8.03 -0.13
CA TRP A 17 6.35 -6.67 0.17
C TRP A 17 6.80 -6.54 1.63
N PRO A 18 7.93 -5.87 1.94
CA PRO A 18 8.73 -5.08 1.01
C PRO A 18 9.99 -5.78 0.50
N GLY A 19 10.33 -6.97 0.95
CA GLY A 19 11.68 -7.51 0.82
C GLY A 19 11.87 -8.76 -0.05
N ASP A 20 10.80 -9.41 -0.48
CA ASP A 20 10.94 -10.52 -1.43
C ASP A 20 11.06 -9.95 -2.84
N PHE A 21 12.26 -9.50 -3.18
CA PHE A 21 12.50 -8.78 -4.44
C PHE A 21 12.22 -9.62 -5.67
N ASP A 22 12.50 -10.91 -5.62
CA ASP A 22 12.27 -11.79 -6.77
C ASP A 22 10.78 -11.89 -7.08
N THR A 23 9.96 -12.15 -6.06
CA THR A 23 8.51 -12.22 -6.24
C THR A 23 7.94 -10.87 -6.64
N LEU A 24 8.35 -9.80 -5.98
CA LEU A 24 7.91 -8.45 -6.34
C LEU A 24 8.22 -8.12 -7.79
N GLY A 25 9.42 -8.49 -8.25
CA GLY A 25 9.82 -8.25 -9.64
C GLY A 25 8.92 -8.95 -10.64
N THR A 26 8.44 -10.16 -10.33
CA THR A 26 7.54 -10.89 -11.23
C THR A 26 6.13 -10.29 -11.25
N LEU A 27 5.72 -9.62 -10.17
CA LEU A 27 4.39 -9.04 -10.03
C LEU A 27 4.32 -7.60 -10.51
N ARG A 28 5.46 -6.95 -10.76
CA ARG A 28 5.53 -5.56 -11.17
C ARG A 28 5.54 -5.41 -12.68
N HIS A 29 4.81 -4.41 -13.14
CA HIS A 29 4.78 -4.01 -14.55
C HIS A 29 6.17 -3.50 -14.98
N PRO A 30 6.58 -3.66 -16.26
CA PRO A 30 7.85 -3.10 -16.72
C PRO A 30 8.00 -1.60 -16.48
N ASP A 31 6.89 -0.86 -16.46
CA ASP A 31 6.88 0.59 -16.21
C ASP A 31 6.52 0.92 -14.77
N PHE A 32 6.77 0.03 -13.83
CA PHE A 32 6.46 0.23 -12.42
C PHE A 32 7.09 1.50 -11.87
N MET A 33 6.31 2.24 -11.09
CA MET A 33 6.78 3.41 -10.36
C MET A 33 6.11 3.46 -9.00
N GLU A 34 6.87 3.82 -7.98
CA GLU A 34 6.32 4.10 -6.65
C GLU A 34 6.51 5.56 -6.30
N GLU A 35 5.51 6.14 -5.65
CA GLU A 35 5.59 7.50 -5.13
C GLU A 35 5.56 7.48 -3.60
N TRP A 36 6.40 8.31 -3.01
CA TRP A 36 6.37 8.63 -1.58
C TRP A 36 5.95 10.10 -1.44
N PRO A 37 4.65 10.38 -1.34
CA PRO A 37 4.17 11.78 -1.36
C PRO A 37 4.70 12.63 -0.24
N GLN A 38 4.98 12.05 0.93
CA GLN A 38 5.44 12.80 2.09
C GLN A 38 6.83 13.41 1.90
N SER A 39 7.71 12.74 1.15
CA SER A 39 9.02 13.28 0.81
C SER A 39 9.07 13.88 -0.60
N GLY A 40 8.05 13.61 -1.41
CA GLY A 40 8.01 14.05 -2.79
C GLY A 40 8.87 13.23 -3.74
N GLU A 41 9.29 12.04 -3.31
CA GLU A 41 10.17 11.19 -4.09
C GLU A 41 9.39 10.21 -4.97
N ARG A 42 10.00 9.83 -6.08
CA ARG A 42 9.52 8.77 -6.97
C ARG A 42 10.62 7.75 -7.17
N ILE A 43 10.22 6.48 -7.15
CA ILE A 43 11.11 5.36 -7.42
C ILE A 43 10.73 4.83 -8.80
N LEU A 44 11.65 4.94 -9.75
CA LEU A 44 11.40 4.54 -11.14
C LEU A 44 11.94 3.14 -11.40
N GLY A 45 11.04 2.17 -11.37
CA GLY A 45 11.36 0.78 -11.69
C GLY A 45 11.74 -0.09 -10.50
N HIS A 46 11.63 -1.39 -10.73
CA HIS A 46 11.89 -2.40 -9.71
C HIS A 46 13.35 -2.39 -9.22
N GLU A 47 14.30 -2.18 -10.11
CA GLU A 47 15.72 -2.19 -9.72
C GLU A 47 16.08 -1.04 -8.80
N ALA A 48 15.53 0.15 -9.03
CA ALA A 48 15.74 1.28 -8.12
C ALA A 48 15.14 0.98 -6.75
N TYR A 49 13.93 0.39 -6.73
CA TYR A 49 13.28 -0.06 -5.50
C TYR A 49 14.17 -1.04 -4.73
N ARG A 50 14.68 -2.05 -5.42
CA ARG A 50 15.52 -3.08 -4.82
C ARG A 50 16.77 -2.47 -4.17
N LYS A 51 17.46 -1.59 -4.88
CA LYS A 51 18.66 -0.93 -4.37
C LYS A 51 18.38 -0.12 -3.10
N ILE A 52 17.28 0.62 -3.08
CA ILE A 52 16.89 1.40 -1.91
C ILE A 52 16.66 0.49 -0.71
N HIS A 53 15.91 -0.58 -0.91
CA HIS A 53 15.53 -1.47 0.19
C HIS A 53 16.66 -2.39 0.64
N GLU A 54 17.55 -2.78 -0.27
CA GLU A 54 18.76 -3.51 0.10
C GLU A 54 19.70 -2.67 0.97
N ASN A 55 19.66 -1.37 0.81
CA ASN A 55 20.54 -0.44 1.54
C ASN A 55 19.80 0.30 2.66
N TYR A 56 18.61 -0.14 3.02
CA TYR A 56 17.82 0.55 4.04
C TYR A 56 18.53 0.49 5.40
N PRO A 57 18.80 1.67 6.03
CA PRO A 57 19.51 1.70 7.30
C PRO A 57 18.76 0.91 8.38
N GLY A 58 19.44 -0.02 9.03
CA GLY A 58 18.87 -0.83 10.09
C GLY A 58 18.01 -1.99 9.63
N GLY A 59 17.75 -2.12 8.33
CA GLY A 59 16.95 -3.21 7.77
C GLY A 59 15.50 -2.81 7.49
N ILE A 60 14.88 -3.57 6.59
CA ILE A 60 13.50 -3.33 6.19
C ILE A 60 12.52 -3.91 7.22
N PRO A 61 11.28 -3.42 7.25
CA PRO A 61 10.31 -3.85 8.26
C PRO A 61 9.68 -5.19 7.97
N ALA A 62 9.12 -5.80 9.01
CA ALA A 62 8.10 -6.82 8.87
C ALA A 62 6.75 -6.11 8.70
N VAL A 63 5.95 -6.55 7.75
CA VAL A 63 4.69 -5.92 7.40
C VAL A 63 3.52 -6.80 7.85
N GLU A 64 2.57 -6.18 8.53
CA GLU A 64 1.33 -6.83 8.92
C GLU A 64 0.18 -6.15 8.18
N PRO A 65 -0.31 -6.71 7.07
CA PRO A 65 -1.47 -6.17 6.39
C PRO A 65 -2.71 -6.31 7.27
N LYS A 66 -3.48 -5.25 7.38
CA LYS A 66 -4.70 -5.24 8.19
C LYS A 66 -5.95 -5.38 7.33
N ARG A 67 -5.96 -4.75 6.16
CA ARG A 67 -7.14 -4.75 5.30
C ARG A 67 -6.76 -4.40 3.88
N ILE A 68 -7.38 -5.09 2.93
CA ILE A 68 -7.26 -4.80 1.49
C ILE A 68 -8.63 -4.41 0.98
N ILE A 69 -8.73 -3.21 0.44
CA ILE A 69 -9.96 -2.70 -0.16
C ILE A 69 -9.72 -2.56 -1.66
N GLY A 70 -10.52 -3.23 -2.45
CA GLY A 70 -10.41 -3.18 -3.91
C GLY A 70 -11.56 -2.41 -4.54
N SER A 71 -11.35 -1.96 -5.77
CA SER A 71 -12.34 -1.23 -6.54
C SER A 71 -13.21 -2.13 -7.43
N GLU A 72 -13.03 -3.44 -7.33
CA GLU A 72 -13.72 -4.38 -8.22
C GLU A 72 -15.24 -4.33 -8.11
N ASP A 73 -15.77 -3.87 -6.98
CA ASP A 73 -17.21 -3.86 -6.72
C ASP A 73 -17.76 -2.47 -6.45
N ARG A 74 -17.07 -1.42 -6.88
CA ARG A 74 -17.45 -0.10 -6.45
C ARG A 74 -18.24 0.70 -7.46
N LEU A 75 -19.52 0.76 -7.20
CA LEU A 75 -20.38 1.79 -7.75
C LEU A 75 -20.86 2.66 -6.57
N VAL A 76 -20.40 3.89 -6.54
CA VAL A 76 -20.86 4.83 -5.51
C VAL A 76 -22.06 5.57 -6.07
N LEU A 77 -23.22 5.36 -5.44
CA LEU A 77 -24.47 5.97 -5.87
C LEU A 77 -24.82 7.15 -4.97
N GLY A 78 -25.26 8.22 -5.59
CA GLY A 78 -25.83 9.36 -4.91
C GLY A 78 -27.34 9.23 -4.72
N PRO A 79 -27.97 10.26 -4.20
CA PRO A 79 -29.42 10.30 -4.07
C PRO A 79 -30.08 10.03 -5.42
N GLY A 80 -31.18 9.24 -5.41
CA GLY A 80 -31.89 8.89 -6.62
C GLY A 80 -31.20 7.88 -7.49
N SER A 81 -30.24 7.12 -6.92
CA SER A 81 -29.44 6.11 -7.62
C SER A 81 -28.60 6.70 -8.75
N ILE A 82 -28.20 7.96 -8.60
CA ILE A 82 -27.33 8.61 -9.57
C ILE A 82 -25.87 8.26 -9.20
N PRO A 83 -25.07 7.74 -10.14
CA PRO A 83 -23.66 7.48 -9.85
C PRO A 83 -22.94 8.78 -9.52
N ILE A 84 -22.39 8.89 -8.30
CA ILE A 84 -21.53 9.99 -7.91
C ILE A 84 -20.15 9.73 -8.45
N ARG A 85 -19.70 8.47 -8.35
CA ARG A 85 -18.38 8.07 -8.76
C ARG A 85 -18.39 6.59 -9.12
N VAL A 86 -17.81 6.28 -10.25
CA VAL A 86 -17.52 4.90 -10.63
C VAL A 86 -16.04 4.70 -10.39
N GLU A 87 -15.74 3.93 -9.37
CA GLU A 87 -14.37 3.60 -9.05
C GLU A 87 -14.04 2.28 -9.69
N GLY A 88 -13.05 2.35 -10.51
CA GLY A 88 -12.30 1.20 -10.91
C GLY A 88 -13.00 0.15 -11.70
N ARG A 89 -12.16 -0.65 -12.18
CA ARG A 89 -12.46 -1.80 -13.01
C ARG A 89 -11.79 -3.01 -12.41
N GLY A 90 -11.62 -3.00 -11.07
CA GLY A 90 -10.87 -4.03 -10.38
C GLY A 90 -9.35 -3.85 -10.48
N ASP A 91 -8.89 -2.64 -10.73
CA ASP A 91 -7.47 -2.34 -10.92
C ASP A 91 -6.88 -1.40 -9.85
N LEU A 92 -7.69 -0.94 -8.91
CA LEU A 92 -7.25 -0.04 -7.83
C LEU A 92 -7.48 -0.69 -6.48
N TYR A 93 -6.44 -0.72 -5.65
CA TYR A 93 -6.49 -1.35 -4.32
C TYR A 93 -5.83 -0.47 -3.30
N THR A 94 -6.44 -0.40 -2.11
CA THR A 94 -5.90 0.33 -0.97
C THR A 94 -5.69 -0.66 0.17
N ILE A 95 -4.50 -0.66 0.75
CA ILE A 95 -4.11 -1.57 1.81
C ILE A 95 -3.75 -0.77 3.05
N GLU A 96 -4.35 -1.12 4.18
CA GLU A 96 -3.89 -0.67 5.48
C GLU A 96 -2.91 -1.70 6.02
N ALA A 97 -1.77 -1.24 6.53
CA ALA A 97 -0.77 -2.13 7.08
C ALA A 97 -0.03 -1.48 8.24
N VAL A 98 0.67 -2.28 9.00
CA VAL A 98 1.57 -1.82 10.05
C VAL A 98 2.96 -2.37 9.74
N ASN A 99 3.93 -1.49 9.68
CA ASN A 99 5.33 -1.85 9.48
C ASN A 99 6.06 -1.83 10.82
N LYS A 100 6.72 -2.93 11.15
CA LYS A 100 7.53 -3.04 12.36
C LYS A 100 8.99 -3.22 11.95
N TYR A 101 9.81 -2.26 12.32
CA TYR A 101 11.22 -2.22 11.93
C TYR A 101 12.10 -2.95 12.96
N PRO A 102 13.28 -3.43 12.55
CA PRO A 102 14.20 -4.08 13.50
C PRO A 102 14.61 -3.18 14.66
N SER A 103 14.59 -1.86 14.47
CA SER A 103 14.88 -0.88 15.52
C SER A 103 13.81 -0.84 16.62
N GLY A 104 12.66 -1.48 16.40
CA GLY A 104 11.50 -1.38 17.29
C GLY A 104 10.51 -0.31 16.90
N GLU A 105 10.84 0.52 15.90
CA GLU A 105 9.90 1.53 15.40
C GLU A 105 8.73 0.89 14.69
N THR A 106 7.56 1.51 14.85
CA THR A 106 6.35 1.10 14.19
C THR A 106 5.83 2.24 13.35
N TYR A 107 5.40 1.93 12.11
CA TYR A 107 4.75 2.92 11.25
C TYR A 107 3.41 2.37 10.79
N TYR A 108 2.42 3.26 10.76
CA TYR A 108 1.14 2.97 10.13
C TYR A 108 1.25 3.32 8.66
N VAL A 109 0.83 2.40 7.80
CA VAL A 109 1.12 2.52 6.37
C VAL A 109 -0.16 2.36 5.57
N VAL A 110 -0.31 3.22 4.57
CA VAL A 110 -1.36 3.07 3.55
C VAL A 110 -0.68 2.91 2.21
N VAL A 111 -0.97 1.80 1.55
CA VAL A 111 -0.44 1.48 0.22
C VAL A 111 -1.59 1.53 -0.77
N ILE A 112 -1.42 2.30 -1.83
CA ILE A 112 -2.40 2.37 -2.91
C ILE A 112 -1.74 1.77 -4.15
N LEU A 113 -2.35 0.70 -4.67
CA LEU A 113 -1.83 -0.01 -5.83
C LEU A 113 -2.76 0.15 -7.01
N GLU A 114 -2.18 0.44 -8.16
CA GLU A 114 -2.90 0.46 -9.42
C GLU A 114 -2.28 -0.59 -10.33
N LEU A 115 -3.12 -1.47 -10.87
CA LEU A 115 -2.67 -2.56 -11.72
C LEU A 115 -2.92 -2.23 -13.19
N ARG A 116 -2.04 -2.75 -14.04
CA ARG A 116 -2.20 -2.69 -15.50
C ARG A 116 -1.68 -4.00 -16.08
N ASP A 117 -2.46 -4.62 -16.95
CA ASP A 117 -2.11 -5.89 -17.58
C ASP A 117 -1.79 -6.99 -16.57
N GLY A 118 -2.54 -7.02 -15.45
CA GLY A 118 -2.36 -8.02 -14.40
C GLY A 118 -1.08 -7.85 -13.59
N LYS A 119 -0.49 -6.67 -13.58
CA LYS A 119 0.74 -6.38 -12.83
C LYS A 119 0.63 -5.05 -12.11
N VAL A 120 1.37 -4.91 -11.01
CA VAL A 120 1.41 -3.66 -10.27
C VAL A 120 2.17 -2.62 -11.09
N TRP A 121 1.45 -1.59 -11.50
CA TRP A 121 1.96 -0.55 -12.38
C TRP A 121 2.36 0.70 -11.62
N ARG A 122 1.51 1.14 -10.68
CA ARG A 122 1.78 2.30 -9.83
C ARG A 122 1.54 1.93 -8.38
N GLN A 123 2.41 2.42 -7.53
CA GLN A 123 2.26 2.29 -6.08
C GLN A 123 2.46 3.65 -5.45
N LYS A 124 1.60 3.98 -4.50
CA LYS A 124 1.74 5.18 -3.69
C LYS A 124 1.72 4.74 -2.24
N THR A 125 2.73 5.11 -1.46
CA THR A 125 2.86 4.65 -0.08
C THR A 125 2.98 5.84 0.85
N TYR A 126 2.12 5.86 1.87
CA TYR A 126 2.15 6.84 2.94
C TYR A 126 2.61 6.17 4.21
N TYR A 127 3.50 6.83 4.94
CA TYR A 127 4.04 6.35 6.20
C TYR A 127 3.69 7.33 7.31
N ALA A 128 3.16 6.82 8.42
CA ALA A 128 2.78 7.65 9.54
C ALA A 128 3.36 7.07 10.84
N PRO A 129 4.33 7.72 11.45
CA PRO A 129 4.81 7.28 12.76
C PRO A 129 3.77 7.58 13.83
N PRO A 130 3.70 6.78 14.90
CA PRO A 130 2.88 7.14 16.04
C PRO A 130 3.42 8.40 16.69
N PHE A 131 2.56 9.13 17.37
CA PHE A 131 2.96 10.31 18.12
C PHE A 131 2.15 10.40 19.41
N ASP A 132 2.67 11.12 20.39
CA ASP A 132 1.96 11.34 21.64
C ASP A 132 0.80 12.29 21.42
N PRO A 133 -0.41 11.93 21.89
CA PRO A 133 -1.55 12.81 21.70
C PRO A 133 -1.38 14.09 22.52
N PRO A 134 -1.76 15.24 21.98
CA PRO A 134 -1.68 16.50 22.72
C PRO A 134 -2.70 16.52 23.87
N GLU A 135 -2.35 17.16 24.96
CA GLU A 135 -3.17 17.19 26.18
C GLU A 135 -4.48 17.94 26.03
N TRP A 136 -4.54 18.91 25.13
CA TRP A 136 -5.71 19.76 25.02
C TRP A 136 -7.01 19.01 24.69
N ARG A 137 -6.90 17.82 24.11
CA ARG A 137 -8.08 17.02 23.74
C ARG A 137 -8.29 15.78 24.62
N ALA A 138 -7.47 15.59 25.65
CA ALA A 138 -7.48 14.37 26.46
C ALA A 138 -8.84 14.08 27.10
N GLU A 139 -9.59 15.12 27.45
CA GLU A 139 -10.90 14.99 28.08
C GLU A 139 -11.95 14.33 27.16
N TRP A 140 -11.78 14.48 25.84
CA TRP A 140 -12.78 14.04 24.87
C TRP A 140 -12.37 12.83 24.03
N VAL A 141 -11.23 12.24 24.32
CA VAL A 141 -10.74 11.07 23.62
C VAL A 141 -10.42 9.96 24.60
N THR A 142 -10.43 8.72 24.11
CA THR A 142 -10.02 7.58 24.92
C THR A 142 -8.85 6.89 24.23
N ARG A 143 -8.08 6.15 25.00
CA ARG A 143 -6.98 5.35 24.46
C ARG A 143 -7.29 3.88 24.68
N PRO A 144 -7.00 3.01 23.69
CA PRO A 144 -7.21 1.58 23.89
C PRO A 144 -6.31 1.05 25.01
N PRO A 145 -6.76 -0.02 25.69
CA PRO A 145 -5.98 -0.62 26.77
C PRO A 145 -4.68 -1.24 26.26
#